data_ed4babb4ae17ce4deb02285bd6400d81
#
_entry.id   ed4babb4ae17ce4deb02285bd6400d81
#
_cell.length_a   1.000
_cell.length_b   1.000
_cell.length_c   1.000
_cell.angle_alpha   90.00
_cell.angle_beta   90.00
_cell.angle_gamma   90.00
#
_symmetry.space_group_name_H-M   'P 1'
#
loop_
_entity.id
_entity.type
_entity.pdbx_description
1 polymer ?
#
loop_
_entity_poly.entity_id
_entity_poly.type
_entity_poly.pdbx_seq_one_letter_code
_entity_poly.pdbx_strand_id
1 'polypeptide(L)'
;MPIKTQNDLPVKEILERENIFVMDENRASHQNIRQLEIAIVNLMPLKEDTELQILRSLSNTPIQVNVTFVTTSTHEATHTSLSHLNKFYETFDDIKDRYFDGMIITGAPVELMEYEEVDYWDEICRIMEWSKTHAFSTLHLCWGAQAGLYYHYGIPKRVLPKKKFGVYAHRVKNRKIPLVRGFDDVFYAPHSRHTEVLKEDILKHQELTILAESDDAGVFLLMDQDGKKIFVMGHPEYDRYTLHNEYERDKKKGLDIDMPVNYYPDNDDTQKPLLQWRSHGNILYSNWLNYYVYQEVPYEFINNREIIGK
;
A
#
# COMPACT_ATOMS: atom_id res chain seq x y z
N MET A 1 -5.45 -17.91 -7.50
CA MET A 1 -4.65 -17.89 -8.74
C MET A 1 -3.54 -16.88 -8.59
N PRO A 2 -2.49 -16.93 -9.39
CA PRO A 2 -1.20 -16.45 -8.95
C PRO A 2 -0.91 -15.02 -9.32
N ILE A 3 -0.01 -14.43 -8.54
CA ILE A 3 0.72 -13.23 -8.96
C ILE A 3 1.69 -13.63 -10.06
N LYS A 4 1.71 -12.86 -11.13
CA LYS A 4 2.77 -12.89 -12.14
C LYS A 4 3.84 -11.87 -11.73
N THR A 5 5.06 -12.34 -11.59
CA THR A 5 6.23 -11.49 -11.34
C THR A 5 7.33 -11.82 -12.35
N GLN A 6 8.32 -10.96 -12.41
CA GLN A 6 9.55 -11.24 -13.13
C GLN A 6 10.19 -12.54 -12.57
N ASN A 7 10.71 -13.38 -13.45
CA ASN A 7 11.13 -14.74 -13.12
C ASN A 7 12.18 -14.83 -12.02
N ASP A 8 13.08 -13.85 -11.93
CA ASP A 8 14.21 -13.84 -11.01
C ASP A 8 14.01 -12.91 -9.81
N LEU A 9 12.79 -12.46 -9.54
CA LEU A 9 12.52 -11.59 -8.38
C LEU A 9 12.80 -12.36 -7.08
N PRO A 10 13.72 -11.89 -6.20
CA PRO A 10 14.17 -12.66 -5.03
C PRO A 10 13.07 -13.08 -4.08
N VAL A 11 12.06 -12.26 -3.89
CA VAL A 11 10.93 -12.55 -2.98
C VAL A 11 10.04 -13.70 -3.47
N LYS A 12 10.16 -14.12 -4.74
CA LYS A 12 9.41 -15.25 -5.31
C LYS A 12 9.63 -16.54 -4.52
N GLU A 13 10.88 -16.88 -4.19
CA GLU A 13 11.18 -18.09 -3.40
C GLU A 13 10.55 -18.05 -2.01
N ILE A 14 10.46 -16.87 -1.40
CA ILE A 14 9.85 -16.72 -0.07
C ILE A 14 8.34 -16.95 -0.17
N LEU A 15 7.68 -16.35 -1.16
CA LEU A 15 6.26 -16.55 -1.43
C LEU A 15 5.92 -18.02 -1.68
N GLU A 16 6.72 -18.72 -2.48
CA GLU A 16 6.55 -20.16 -2.76
C GLU A 16 6.71 -21.02 -1.51
N ARG A 17 7.67 -20.71 -0.61
CA ARG A 17 7.81 -21.37 0.69
C ARG A 17 6.61 -21.15 1.62
N GLU A 18 5.89 -20.06 1.45
CA GLU A 18 4.63 -19.76 2.16
C GLU A 18 3.39 -20.38 1.50
N ASN A 19 3.58 -21.28 0.53
CA ASN A 19 2.52 -21.88 -0.29
C ASN A 19 1.69 -20.85 -1.08
N ILE A 20 2.28 -19.71 -1.40
CA ILE A 20 1.70 -18.71 -2.30
C ILE A 20 2.15 -19.05 -3.71
N PHE A 21 1.18 -19.29 -4.60
CA PHE A 21 1.46 -19.65 -5.96
C PHE A 21 1.89 -18.42 -6.78
N VAL A 22 3.14 -18.37 -7.20
CA VAL A 22 3.68 -17.35 -8.10
C VAL A 22 3.81 -17.94 -9.50
N MET A 23 3.31 -17.23 -10.50
CA MET A 23 3.34 -17.67 -11.88
C MET A 23 4.51 -16.99 -12.62
N ASP A 24 5.28 -17.79 -13.35
CA ASP A 24 6.26 -17.24 -14.28
C ASP A 24 5.61 -16.76 -15.60
N GLU A 25 6.36 -15.99 -16.38
CA GLU A 25 5.88 -15.43 -17.65
C GLU A 25 5.48 -16.50 -18.65
N ASN A 26 6.19 -17.63 -18.69
CA ASN A 26 5.92 -18.69 -19.64
C ASN A 26 4.58 -19.37 -19.36
N ARG A 27 4.30 -19.66 -18.09
CA ARG A 27 3.04 -20.27 -17.67
C ARG A 27 1.85 -19.32 -17.84
N ALA A 28 2.05 -18.03 -17.56
CA ALA A 28 1.02 -17.02 -17.74
C ALA A 28 0.57 -16.87 -19.20
N SER A 29 1.50 -16.96 -20.15
CA SER A 29 1.21 -16.85 -21.60
C SER A 29 0.35 -17.99 -22.14
N HIS A 30 0.27 -19.12 -21.44
CA HIS A 30 -0.55 -20.28 -21.86
C HIS A 30 -1.99 -20.27 -21.32
N GLN A 31 -2.35 -19.27 -20.52
CA GLN A 31 -3.70 -19.14 -19.98
C GLN A 31 -4.40 -17.93 -20.61
N ASN A 32 -5.51 -18.17 -21.28
CA ASN A 32 -6.34 -17.10 -21.88
C ASN A 32 -7.23 -16.45 -20.80
N ILE A 33 -6.60 -15.82 -19.78
CA ILE A 33 -7.26 -15.16 -18.66
C ILE A 33 -6.84 -13.70 -18.68
N ARG A 34 -7.81 -12.79 -18.48
CA ARG A 34 -7.51 -11.36 -18.28
C ARG A 34 -6.66 -11.18 -17.02
N GLN A 35 -5.45 -10.69 -17.18
CA GLN A 35 -4.60 -10.28 -16.09
C GLN A 35 -4.91 -8.83 -15.71
N LEU A 36 -4.85 -8.52 -14.41
CA LEU A 36 -4.86 -7.14 -13.95
C LEU A 36 -3.44 -6.58 -13.98
N GLU A 37 -3.27 -5.41 -14.58
CA GLU A 37 -2.01 -4.67 -14.57
C GLU A 37 -2.00 -3.72 -13.37
N ILE A 38 -1.11 -3.97 -12.42
CA ILE A 38 -0.99 -3.18 -11.19
C ILE A 38 0.39 -2.52 -11.14
N ALA A 39 0.42 -1.18 -11.07
CA ALA A 39 1.64 -0.42 -10.78
C ALA A 39 1.81 -0.25 -9.27
N ILE A 40 3.04 -0.45 -8.78
CA ILE A 40 3.38 -0.22 -7.36
C ILE A 40 4.50 0.80 -7.30
N VAL A 41 4.17 2.04 -6.92
CA VAL A 41 5.14 3.09 -6.63
C VAL A 41 5.67 2.85 -5.23
N ASN A 42 6.85 2.23 -5.16
CA ASN A 42 7.47 1.81 -3.91
C ASN A 42 8.44 2.88 -3.40
N LEU A 43 7.99 3.66 -2.41
CA LEU A 43 8.76 4.75 -1.78
C LEU A 43 9.49 4.29 -0.51
N MET A 44 9.28 3.03 -0.09
CA MET A 44 9.92 2.48 1.11
C MET A 44 11.42 2.26 0.89
N PRO A 45 12.25 2.46 1.93
CA PRO A 45 13.70 2.29 1.82
C PRO A 45 14.13 0.83 1.66
N LEU A 46 13.47 -0.10 2.36
CA LEU A 46 13.68 -1.56 2.24
C LEU A 46 12.71 -2.11 1.20
N LYS A 47 13.07 -1.97 -0.08
CA LYS A 47 12.17 -2.28 -1.19
C LYS A 47 11.78 -3.75 -1.24
N GLU A 48 12.72 -4.67 -1.02
CA GLU A 48 12.47 -6.12 -1.06
C GLU A 48 11.47 -6.56 0.04
N ASP A 49 11.54 -5.98 1.25
CA ASP A 49 10.56 -6.25 2.31
C ASP A 49 9.15 -5.80 1.89
N THR A 50 9.05 -4.61 1.30
CA THR A 50 7.79 -4.05 0.82
C THR A 50 7.22 -4.83 -0.36
N GLU A 51 8.07 -5.25 -1.31
CA GLU A 51 7.71 -6.16 -2.41
C GLU A 51 7.04 -7.42 -1.87
N LEU A 52 7.71 -8.09 -0.92
CA LEU A 52 7.19 -9.31 -0.30
C LEU A 52 5.83 -9.09 0.38
N GLN A 53 5.70 -8.02 1.17
CA GLN A 53 4.49 -7.71 1.92
C GLN A 53 3.30 -7.40 1.00
N ILE A 54 3.50 -6.57 -0.02
CA ILE A 54 2.44 -6.21 -0.95
C ILE A 54 2.08 -7.38 -1.86
N LEU A 55 3.05 -8.10 -2.42
CA LEU A 55 2.80 -9.26 -3.26
C LEU A 55 2.03 -10.36 -2.51
N ARG A 56 2.39 -10.60 -1.24
CA ARG A 56 1.64 -11.53 -0.38
C ARG A 56 0.19 -11.09 -0.19
N SER A 57 -0.05 -9.80 0.01
CA SER A 57 -1.40 -9.26 0.18
C SER A 57 -2.22 -9.36 -1.10
N LEU A 58 -1.63 -9.06 -2.26
CA LEU A 58 -2.26 -9.17 -3.56
C LEU A 58 -2.51 -10.63 -3.99
N SER A 59 -1.75 -11.59 -3.47
CA SER A 59 -1.86 -13.01 -3.87
C SER A 59 -3.13 -13.71 -3.37
N ASN A 60 -3.84 -13.12 -2.42
CA ASN A 60 -4.99 -13.76 -1.78
C ASN A 60 -6.31 -13.53 -2.56
N THR A 61 -6.25 -13.66 -3.88
CA THR A 61 -7.38 -13.51 -4.80
C THR A 61 -7.32 -14.57 -5.90
N PRO A 62 -8.46 -15.00 -6.49
CA PRO A 62 -8.47 -15.84 -7.67
C PRO A 62 -8.10 -15.08 -8.96
N ILE A 63 -7.99 -13.77 -8.93
CA ILE A 63 -7.68 -12.92 -10.10
C ILE A 63 -6.18 -12.95 -10.35
N GLN A 64 -5.78 -13.08 -11.60
CA GLN A 64 -4.37 -12.99 -11.98
C GLN A 64 -3.91 -11.53 -12.00
N VAL A 65 -2.82 -11.24 -11.29
CA VAL A 65 -2.24 -9.90 -11.16
C VAL A 65 -0.84 -9.90 -11.74
N ASN A 66 -0.58 -8.98 -12.67
CA ASN A 66 0.74 -8.66 -13.19
C ASN A 66 1.21 -7.35 -12.51
N VAL A 67 2.41 -7.37 -11.92
CA VAL A 67 2.91 -6.25 -11.12
C VAL A 67 4.08 -5.58 -11.81
N THR A 68 4.00 -4.25 -11.93
CA THR A 68 5.10 -3.38 -12.33
C THR A 68 5.54 -2.55 -11.11
N PHE A 69 6.77 -2.75 -10.65
CA PHE A 69 7.35 -1.90 -9.61
C PHE A 69 7.91 -0.63 -10.20
N VAL A 70 7.58 0.50 -9.55
CA VAL A 70 8.01 1.84 -9.98
C VAL A 70 8.81 2.49 -8.85
N THR A 71 9.95 3.07 -9.21
CA THR A 71 10.78 3.88 -8.30
C THR A 71 10.83 5.32 -8.79
N THR A 72 11.09 6.24 -7.87
CA THR A 72 11.36 7.64 -8.22
C THR A 72 12.73 7.77 -8.88
N SER A 73 12.81 8.61 -9.91
CA SER A 73 14.05 8.91 -10.63
C SER A 73 14.87 10.03 -9.97
N THR A 74 14.22 10.85 -9.15
CA THR A 74 14.80 12.02 -8.49
C THR A 74 15.45 11.72 -7.14
N HIS A 75 15.27 10.49 -6.62
CA HIS A 75 15.82 10.05 -5.33
C HIS A 75 16.69 8.80 -5.49
N GLU A 76 17.92 8.82 -4.94
CA GLU A 76 18.77 7.63 -4.88
C GLU A 76 18.42 6.75 -3.70
N ALA A 77 18.00 5.51 -3.96
CA ALA A 77 17.71 4.54 -2.93
C ALA A 77 19.00 4.10 -2.21
N THR A 78 19.10 4.38 -0.90
CA THR A 78 20.31 4.10 -0.10
C THR A 78 20.38 2.70 0.48
N HIS A 79 19.25 1.98 0.53
CA HIS A 79 19.13 0.66 1.19
C HIS A 79 18.83 -0.50 0.23
N THR A 80 18.68 -0.22 -1.06
CA THR A 80 18.47 -1.23 -2.10
C THR A 80 19.57 -1.13 -3.14
N SER A 81 20.11 -2.25 -3.59
CA SER A 81 21.19 -2.25 -4.56
C SER A 81 20.73 -1.70 -5.93
N LEU A 82 21.60 -0.93 -6.59
CA LEU A 82 21.31 -0.45 -7.95
C LEU A 82 21.04 -1.60 -8.94
N SER A 83 21.69 -2.75 -8.75
CA SER A 83 21.45 -3.94 -9.58
C SER A 83 20.02 -4.47 -9.44
N HIS A 84 19.45 -4.44 -8.23
CA HIS A 84 18.08 -4.82 -7.98
C HIS A 84 17.11 -3.82 -8.64
N LEU A 85 17.35 -2.53 -8.43
CA LEU A 85 16.52 -1.48 -9.02
C LEU A 85 16.53 -1.54 -10.55
N ASN A 86 17.69 -1.58 -11.18
CA ASN A 86 17.82 -1.64 -12.63
C ASN A 86 17.19 -2.89 -13.25
N LYS A 87 17.08 -3.97 -12.49
CA LYS A 87 16.53 -5.23 -12.97
C LYS A 87 15.02 -5.32 -12.79
N PHE A 88 14.46 -4.79 -11.69
CA PHE A 88 13.10 -5.07 -11.28
C PHE A 88 12.19 -3.84 -11.21
N TYR A 89 12.76 -2.63 -11.32
CA TYR A 89 12.00 -1.39 -11.24
C TYR A 89 12.03 -0.63 -12.55
N GLU A 90 10.93 0.03 -12.83
CA GLU A 90 10.78 1.00 -13.90
C GLU A 90 10.68 2.40 -13.28
N THR A 91 10.99 3.44 -14.06
CA THR A 91 10.78 4.84 -13.67
C THR A 91 9.42 5.33 -14.14
N PHE A 92 9.00 6.50 -13.69
CA PHE A 92 7.77 7.13 -14.19
C PHE A 92 7.84 7.36 -15.73
N ASP A 93 9.02 7.73 -16.26
CA ASP A 93 9.19 7.95 -17.69
C ASP A 93 9.02 6.67 -18.52
N ASP A 94 9.32 5.50 -17.95
CA ASP A 94 9.14 4.20 -18.61
C ASP A 94 7.67 3.78 -18.69
N ILE A 95 6.82 4.25 -17.77
CA ILE A 95 5.43 3.82 -17.64
C ILE A 95 4.40 4.87 -18.07
N LYS A 96 4.79 6.11 -18.32
CA LYS A 96 3.87 7.26 -18.52
C LYS A 96 2.86 7.09 -19.68
N ASP A 97 3.21 6.29 -20.69
CA ASP A 97 2.35 6.00 -21.84
C ASP A 97 1.53 4.71 -21.66
N ARG A 98 1.62 4.06 -20.49
CA ARG A 98 0.90 2.81 -20.18
C ARG A 98 -0.34 3.09 -19.34
N TYR A 99 -1.31 2.17 -19.41
CA TYR A 99 -2.51 2.16 -18.57
C TYR A 99 -2.47 0.98 -17.61
N PHE A 100 -2.92 1.21 -16.38
CA PHE A 100 -2.99 0.20 -15.34
C PHE A 100 -4.42 0.06 -14.80
N ASP A 101 -4.82 -1.18 -14.50
CA ASP A 101 -6.12 -1.42 -13.87
C ASP A 101 -6.14 -0.85 -12.44
N GLY A 102 -5.00 -0.89 -11.74
CA GLY A 102 -4.85 -0.30 -10.43
C GLY A 102 -3.44 0.18 -10.14
N MET A 103 -3.30 1.04 -9.14
CA MET A 103 -2.02 1.54 -8.65
C MET A 103 -1.96 1.48 -7.13
N ILE A 104 -0.77 1.21 -6.59
CA ILE A 104 -0.47 1.35 -5.16
C ILE A 104 0.64 2.38 -5.01
N ILE A 105 0.45 3.36 -4.12
CA ILE A 105 1.49 4.30 -3.69
C ILE A 105 1.80 3.99 -2.23
N THR A 106 3.02 3.56 -1.93
CA THR A 106 3.40 3.11 -0.59
C THR A 106 3.66 4.27 0.37
N GLY A 107 3.88 3.94 1.64
CA GLY A 107 4.47 4.87 2.60
C GLY A 107 5.92 5.24 2.26
N ALA A 108 6.42 6.22 3.01
CA ALA A 108 7.82 6.67 2.98
C ALA A 108 8.24 7.19 4.35
N PRO A 109 9.51 7.07 4.76
CA PRO A 109 9.99 7.50 6.09
C PRO A 109 10.35 8.99 6.13
N VAL A 110 9.57 9.85 5.46
CA VAL A 110 9.77 11.31 5.33
C VAL A 110 8.62 12.11 5.95
N GLU A 111 7.86 11.50 6.81
CA GLU A 111 6.62 12.07 7.36
C GLU A 111 6.81 13.32 8.22
N LEU A 112 8.01 13.55 8.80
CA LEU A 112 8.34 14.74 9.58
C LEU A 112 8.78 15.93 8.72
N MET A 113 9.09 15.71 7.44
CA MET A 113 9.40 16.80 6.50
C MET A 113 8.10 17.41 5.97
N GLU A 114 8.12 18.70 5.64
CA GLU A 114 7.04 19.26 4.83
C GLU A 114 7.03 18.59 3.45
N TYR A 115 5.86 18.52 2.81
CA TYR A 115 5.77 17.80 1.53
C TYR A 115 6.70 18.37 0.47
N GLU A 116 6.75 19.69 0.37
CA GLU A 116 7.54 20.43 -0.60
C GLU A 116 9.06 20.33 -0.35
N GLU A 117 9.48 19.88 0.84
CA GLU A 117 10.88 19.63 1.19
C GLU A 117 11.36 18.22 0.80
N VAL A 118 10.43 17.33 0.43
CA VAL A 118 10.76 15.97 -0.02
C VAL A 118 11.31 16.04 -1.44
N ASP A 119 12.51 15.55 -1.66
CA ASP A 119 13.27 15.67 -2.92
C ASP A 119 12.56 15.08 -4.16
N TYR A 120 11.68 14.11 -3.96
CA TYR A 120 10.84 13.52 -5.02
C TYR A 120 9.37 14.00 -4.99
N TRP A 121 9.05 15.07 -4.27
CA TRP A 121 7.66 15.55 -4.15
C TRP A 121 7.03 15.90 -5.50
N ASP A 122 7.73 16.66 -6.33
CA ASP A 122 7.24 17.06 -7.65
C ASP A 122 6.99 15.84 -8.55
N GLU A 123 7.82 14.80 -8.44
CA GLU A 123 7.64 13.56 -9.20
C GLU A 123 6.40 12.79 -8.72
N ILE A 124 6.19 12.67 -7.41
CA ILE A 124 4.97 12.04 -6.84
C ILE A 124 3.71 12.82 -7.21
N CYS A 125 3.75 14.14 -7.20
CA CYS A 125 2.63 14.98 -7.67
C CYS A 125 2.29 14.68 -9.13
N ARG A 126 3.30 14.58 -10.02
CA ARG A 126 3.09 14.19 -11.42
C ARG A 126 2.50 12.79 -11.55
N ILE A 127 2.98 11.82 -10.78
CA ILE A 127 2.45 10.45 -10.74
C ILE A 127 0.98 10.46 -10.26
N MET A 128 0.66 11.18 -9.20
CA MET A 128 -0.71 11.30 -8.69
C MET A 128 -1.64 11.99 -9.70
N GLU A 129 -1.17 13.02 -10.42
CA GLU A 129 -1.96 13.64 -11.49
C GLU A 129 -2.20 12.67 -12.66
N TRP A 130 -1.13 12.02 -13.11
CA TRP A 130 -1.17 11.02 -14.18
C TRP A 130 -2.08 9.83 -13.82
N SER A 131 -2.09 9.40 -12.57
CA SER A 131 -2.92 8.27 -12.11
C SER A 131 -4.42 8.51 -12.32
N LYS A 132 -4.88 9.76 -12.31
CA LYS A 132 -6.30 10.09 -12.54
C LYS A 132 -6.84 9.63 -13.89
N THR A 133 -5.96 9.45 -14.87
CA THR A 133 -6.32 9.08 -16.25
C THR A 133 -5.72 7.74 -16.69
N HIS A 134 -4.66 7.26 -16.05
CA HIS A 134 -3.90 6.07 -16.44
C HIS A 134 -3.99 4.91 -15.44
N ALA A 135 -4.54 5.13 -14.25
CA ALA A 135 -4.89 4.08 -13.30
C ALA A 135 -6.37 4.17 -12.94
N PHE A 136 -7.08 3.05 -12.98
CA PHE A 136 -8.52 3.10 -12.72
C PHE A 136 -8.84 3.34 -11.25
N SER A 137 -8.10 2.67 -10.34
CA SER A 137 -8.19 2.89 -8.90
C SER A 137 -6.80 2.93 -8.28
N THR A 138 -6.55 3.90 -7.39
CA THR A 138 -5.27 4.06 -6.68
C THR A 138 -5.44 3.85 -5.19
N LEU A 139 -4.68 2.92 -4.63
CA LEU A 139 -4.59 2.62 -3.21
C LEU A 139 -3.35 3.32 -2.63
N HIS A 140 -3.56 4.27 -1.74
CA HIS A 140 -2.50 5.02 -1.08
C HIS A 140 -2.29 4.47 0.34
N LEU A 141 -1.04 4.21 0.74
CA LEU A 141 -0.69 3.61 2.03
C LEU A 141 0.12 4.58 2.91
N CYS A 142 -0.24 4.70 4.16
CA CYS A 142 0.46 5.45 5.22
C CYS A 142 0.84 6.88 4.79
N TRP A 143 2.13 7.20 4.64
CA TRP A 143 2.57 8.51 4.13
C TRP A 143 2.01 8.78 2.73
N GLY A 144 1.98 7.80 1.85
CA GLY A 144 1.35 7.94 0.53
C GLY A 144 -0.14 8.33 0.63
N ALA A 145 -0.85 7.84 1.65
CA ALA A 145 -2.23 8.24 1.90
C ALA A 145 -2.34 9.71 2.37
N GLN A 146 -1.45 10.13 3.26
CA GLN A 146 -1.40 11.53 3.71
C GLN A 146 -1.00 12.46 2.56
N ALA A 147 0.01 12.09 1.77
CA ALA A 147 0.45 12.82 0.58
C ALA A 147 -0.67 12.94 -0.47
N GLY A 148 -1.40 11.85 -0.72
CA GLY A 148 -2.55 11.86 -1.62
C GLY A 148 -3.69 12.76 -1.14
N LEU A 149 -4.00 12.76 0.16
CA LEU A 149 -4.99 13.66 0.74
C LEU A 149 -4.57 15.13 0.65
N TYR A 150 -3.30 15.41 0.87
CA TYR A 150 -2.77 16.76 0.69
C TYR A 150 -2.83 17.21 -0.77
N TYR A 151 -2.32 16.39 -1.69
CA TYR A 151 -2.29 16.73 -3.10
C TYR A 151 -3.67 16.92 -3.72
N HIS A 152 -4.59 15.97 -3.47
CA HIS A 152 -5.91 15.97 -4.14
C HIS A 152 -6.94 16.88 -3.47
N TYR A 153 -6.81 17.11 -2.16
CA TYR A 153 -7.84 17.78 -1.36
C TYR A 153 -7.30 18.91 -0.49
N GLY A 154 -5.98 19.16 -0.46
CA GLY A 154 -5.39 20.19 0.39
C GLY A 154 -5.47 19.87 1.89
N ILE A 155 -5.71 18.62 2.27
CA ILE A 155 -5.85 18.21 3.67
C ILE A 155 -4.46 18.04 4.30
N PRO A 156 -4.09 18.86 5.31
CA PRO A 156 -2.75 18.82 5.88
C PRO A 156 -2.55 17.62 6.82
N LYS A 157 -1.31 17.18 6.95
CA LYS A 157 -0.88 16.32 8.05
C LYS A 157 -0.55 17.15 9.28
N ARG A 158 -0.55 16.51 10.46
CA ARG A 158 -0.11 17.10 11.73
C ARG A 158 0.85 16.16 12.44
N VAL A 159 1.87 16.73 13.07
CA VAL A 159 2.83 15.96 13.87
C VAL A 159 2.15 15.51 15.17
N LEU A 160 2.29 14.24 15.49
CA LEU A 160 1.80 13.66 16.73
C LEU A 160 2.75 13.97 17.90
N PRO A 161 2.25 14.15 19.13
CA PRO A 161 3.08 14.29 20.32
C PRO A 161 3.97 13.07 20.58
N LYS A 162 3.49 11.88 20.21
CA LYS A 162 4.16 10.59 20.28
C LYS A 162 3.87 9.78 19.03
N LYS A 163 4.84 8.98 18.60
CA LYS A 163 4.67 8.03 17.50
C LYS A 163 3.47 7.09 17.76
N LYS A 164 2.57 6.97 16.81
CA LYS A 164 1.57 5.89 16.79
C LYS A 164 2.28 4.62 16.35
N PHE A 165 2.58 3.74 17.30
CA PHE A 165 3.41 2.57 17.09
C PHE A 165 2.81 1.33 17.75
N GLY A 166 2.33 0.39 16.95
CA GLY A 166 1.68 -0.82 17.44
C GLY A 166 0.51 -1.28 16.60
N VAL A 167 -0.33 -2.12 17.19
CA VAL A 167 -1.52 -2.73 16.58
C VAL A 167 -2.76 -2.20 17.27
N TYR A 168 -3.60 -1.49 16.51
CA TYR A 168 -4.77 -0.80 17.04
C TYR A 168 -6.06 -1.44 16.57
N ALA A 169 -7.08 -1.40 17.43
CA ALA A 169 -8.44 -1.83 17.10
C ALA A 169 -9.15 -0.72 16.30
N HIS A 170 -9.78 -1.09 15.21
CA HIS A 170 -10.55 -0.21 14.33
C HIS A 170 -11.97 -0.69 14.20
N ARG A 171 -12.92 0.25 14.05
CA ARG A 171 -14.34 -0.03 13.83
C ARG A 171 -14.75 0.33 12.43
N VAL A 172 -15.48 -0.58 11.77
CA VAL A 172 -16.10 -0.32 10.47
C VAL A 172 -17.29 0.62 10.65
N LYS A 173 -17.34 1.69 9.88
CA LYS A 173 -18.38 2.74 9.94
C LYS A 173 -19.55 2.45 8.99
N ASN A 174 -19.27 1.91 7.82
CA ASN A 174 -20.28 1.64 6.81
C ASN A 174 -20.05 0.29 6.12
N ARG A 175 -20.76 -0.74 6.58
CA ARG A 175 -20.67 -2.11 6.06
C ARG A 175 -21.26 -2.31 4.66
N LYS A 176 -22.00 -1.33 4.13
CA LYS A 176 -22.61 -1.41 2.79
C LYS A 176 -21.59 -1.20 1.68
N ILE A 177 -20.44 -0.63 2.01
CA ILE A 177 -19.35 -0.37 1.05
C ILE A 177 -18.59 -1.65 0.75
N PRO A 178 -18.45 -2.05 -0.54
CA PRO A 178 -17.79 -3.31 -0.91
C PRO A 178 -16.35 -3.43 -0.41
N LEU A 179 -15.62 -2.34 -0.23
CA LEU A 179 -14.23 -2.34 0.23
C LEU A 179 -14.05 -2.99 1.62
N VAL A 180 -15.05 -2.85 2.49
CA VAL A 180 -15.04 -3.45 3.85
C VAL A 180 -15.92 -4.69 3.97
N ARG A 181 -16.35 -5.27 2.84
CA ARG A 181 -17.12 -6.50 2.85
C ARG A 181 -16.32 -7.65 3.45
N GLY A 182 -16.91 -8.34 4.42
CA GLY A 182 -16.26 -9.45 5.13
C GLY A 182 -15.40 -9.02 6.33
N PHE A 183 -15.32 -7.72 6.62
CA PHE A 183 -14.69 -7.26 7.86
C PHE A 183 -15.58 -7.56 9.06
N ASP A 184 -14.96 -7.84 10.21
CA ASP A 184 -15.62 -7.88 11.50
C ASP A 184 -16.01 -6.45 11.95
N ASP A 185 -16.85 -6.33 12.99
CA ASP A 185 -17.20 -5.02 13.57
C ASP A 185 -15.98 -4.28 14.10
N VAL A 186 -15.05 -5.04 14.65
CA VAL A 186 -13.75 -4.60 15.13
C VAL A 186 -12.68 -5.45 14.49
N PHE A 187 -11.67 -4.81 13.93
CA PHE A 187 -10.50 -5.47 13.36
C PHE A 187 -9.23 -4.75 13.82
N TYR A 188 -8.10 -5.44 13.67
CA TYR A 188 -6.81 -4.90 14.06
C TYR A 188 -5.96 -4.53 12.85
N ALA A 189 -5.20 -3.44 12.96
CA ALA A 189 -4.22 -3.04 11.95
C ALA A 189 -2.99 -2.39 12.58
N PRO A 190 -1.78 -2.62 12.01
CA PRO A 190 -0.55 -1.97 12.44
C PRO A 190 -0.50 -0.50 12.04
N HIS A 191 0.10 0.30 12.91
CA HIS A 191 0.51 1.67 12.62
C HIS A 191 1.96 1.88 13.06
N SER A 192 2.69 2.64 12.25
CA SER A 192 4.02 3.16 12.57
C SER A 192 4.15 4.52 11.91
N ARG A 193 3.79 5.59 12.62
CA ARG A 193 3.77 6.94 12.06
C ARG A 193 3.93 8.02 13.11
N HIS A 194 4.59 9.11 12.74
CA HIS A 194 4.77 10.33 13.55
C HIS A 194 3.76 11.43 13.22
N THR A 195 2.94 11.23 12.19
CA THR A 195 1.96 12.21 11.72
C THR A 195 0.58 11.60 11.58
N GLU A 196 -0.44 12.45 11.53
CA GLU A 196 -1.82 12.07 11.25
C GLU A 196 -2.54 13.12 10.42
N VAL A 197 -3.65 12.72 9.81
CA VAL A 197 -4.64 13.61 9.22
C VAL A 197 -5.85 13.64 10.16
N LEU A 198 -6.33 14.83 10.50
CA LEU A 198 -7.47 14.95 11.40
C LEU A 198 -8.78 14.59 10.71
N LYS A 199 -9.62 13.88 11.46
CA LYS A 199 -10.98 13.53 11.01
C LYS A 199 -11.80 14.77 10.64
N GLU A 200 -11.69 15.84 11.41
CA GLU A 200 -12.40 17.09 11.19
C GLU A 200 -12.02 17.77 9.86
N ASP A 201 -10.76 17.61 9.43
CA ASP A 201 -10.32 18.15 8.15
C ASP A 201 -10.86 17.28 6.99
N ILE A 202 -10.90 15.96 7.14
CA ILE A 202 -11.51 15.04 6.16
C ILE A 202 -13.00 15.34 5.98
N LEU A 203 -13.73 15.55 7.09
CA LEU A 203 -15.19 15.78 7.07
C LEU A 203 -15.61 17.08 6.40
N LYS A 204 -14.70 18.01 6.11
CA LYS A 204 -14.97 19.21 5.29
C LYS A 204 -15.18 18.87 3.81
N HIS A 205 -14.75 17.69 3.36
CA HIS A 205 -14.80 17.20 2.00
C HIS A 205 -15.92 16.18 1.83
N GLN A 206 -17.05 16.62 1.26
CA GLN A 206 -18.23 15.76 1.08
C GLN A 206 -18.00 14.60 0.10
N GLU A 207 -17.00 14.72 -0.77
CA GLU A 207 -16.55 13.69 -1.70
C GLU A 207 -15.75 12.55 -1.03
N LEU A 208 -15.36 12.70 0.24
CA LEU A 208 -14.64 11.67 0.98
C LEU A 208 -15.56 10.95 1.97
N THR A 209 -15.40 9.63 2.05
CA THR A 209 -16.15 8.77 2.97
C THR A 209 -15.20 8.00 3.87
N ILE A 210 -15.32 8.18 5.20
CA ILE A 210 -14.57 7.40 6.19
C ILE A 210 -15.24 6.03 6.35
N LEU A 211 -14.48 4.96 6.13
CA LEU A 211 -14.95 3.58 6.20
C LEU A 211 -14.57 2.86 7.49
N ALA A 212 -13.42 3.21 8.07
CA ALA A 212 -12.97 2.66 9.33
C ALA A 212 -12.13 3.65 10.12
N GLU A 213 -12.27 3.65 11.44
CA GLU A 213 -11.53 4.50 12.36
C GLU A 213 -11.26 3.79 13.69
N SER A 214 -10.28 4.27 14.43
CA SER A 214 -9.91 3.84 15.78
C SER A 214 -10.05 5.01 16.74
N ASP A 215 -10.50 4.74 17.97
CA ASP A 215 -10.53 5.75 19.04
C ASP A 215 -9.08 6.19 19.42
N ASP A 216 -8.12 5.27 19.32
CA ASP A 216 -6.72 5.51 19.69
C ASP A 216 -5.83 5.94 18.51
N ALA A 217 -6.08 5.42 17.31
CA ALA A 217 -5.23 5.65 16.14
C ALA A 217 -5.85 6.58 15.09
N GLY A 218 -7.09 7.06 15.30
CA GLY A 218 -7.77 7.96 14.37
C GLY A 218 -8.29 7.25 13.11
N VAL A 219 -8.43 7.99 12.01
CA VAL A 219 -8.95 7.45 10.74
C VAL A 219 -7.98 6.42 10.16
N PHE A 220 -8.51 5.26 9.76
CA PHE A 220 -7.72 4.19 9.15
C PHE A 220 -7.96 4.07 7.66
N LEU A 221 -9.22 4.05 7.24
CA LEU A 221 -9.61 3.78 5.86
C LEU A 221 -10.65 4.79 5.41
N LEU A 222 -10.39 5.44 4.30
CA LEU A 222 -11.34 6.32 3.63
C LEU A 222 -11.15 6.24 2.10
N MET A 223 -12.14 6.69 1.36
CA MET A 223 -12.08 6.73 -0.10
C MET A 223 -12.90 7.89 -0.66
N ASP A 224 -12.68 8.24 -1.91
CA ASP A 224 -13.59 9.12 -2.67
C ASP A 224 -14.89 8.38 -3.06
N GLN A 225 -15.87 9.10 -3.56
CA GLN A 225 -17.20 8.54 -3.85
C GLN A 225 -17.16 7.42 -4.89
N ASP A 226 -16.24 7.50 -5.84
CA ASP A 226 -16.13 6.56 -6.96
C ASP A 226 -15.15 5.40 -6.66
N GLY A 227 -14.45 5.42 -5.51
CA GLY A 227 -13.43 4.41 -5.17
C GLY A 227 -12.20 4.46 -6.06
N LYS A 228 -12.00 5.55 -6.77
CA LYS A 228 -10.81 5.79 -7.60
C LYS A 228 -9.59 6.14 -6.79
N LYS A 229 -9.79 6.77 -5.64
CA LYS A 229 -8.74 7.09 -4.66
C LYS A 229 -9.12 6.51 -3.30
N ILE A 230 -8.32 5.60 -2.82
CA ILE A 230 -8.50 4.92 -1.53
C ILE A 230 -7.27 5.21 -0.68
N PHE A 231 -7.49 5.56 0.60
CA PHE A 231 -6.45 5.99 1.52
C PHE A 231 -6.47 5.11 2.77
N VAL A 232 -5.35 4.47 3.06
CA VAL A 232 -5.13 3.59 4.21
C VAL A 232 -4.04 4.20 5.09
N MET A 233 -4.38 4.66 6.29
CA MET A 233 -3.46 5.36 7.18
C MET A 233 -2.53 4.45 7.98
N GLY A 234 -2.74 3.14 7.92
CA GLY A 234 -1.93 2.12 8.58
C GLY A 234 -1.27 1.19 7.58
N HIS A 235 -0.81 0.06 8.08
CA HIS A 235 -0.03 -0.91 7.32
C HIS A 235 -0.64 -2.33 7.38
N PRO A 236 -1.76 -2.59 6.69
CA PRO A 236 -2.38 -3.92 6.67
C PRO A 236 -1.49 -5.00 6.02
N GLU A 237 -0.49 -4.58 5.23
CA GLU A 237 0.49 -5.44 4.54
C GLU A 237 1.62 -5.93 5.42
N TYR A 238 1.88 -5.32 6.58
CA TYR A 238 3.04 -5.62 7.41
C TYR A 238 3.15 -7.07 7.84
N ASP A 239 4.38 -7.55 7.86
CA ASP A 239 4.74 -8.84 8.41
C ASP A 239 4.74 -8.86 9.94
N ARG A 240 4.69 -10.08 10.49
CA ARG A 240 4.72 -10.29 11.94
C ARG A 240 5.85 -9.53 12.63
N TYR A 241 7.04 -9.50 12.04
CA TYR A 241 8.24 -8.94 12.65
C TYR A 241 8.57 -7.52 12.19
N THR A 242 7.78 -6.88 11.34
CA THR A 242 8.09 -5.54 10.83
C THR A 242 8.21 -4.52 11.95
N LEU A 243 7.22 -4.45 12.85
CA LEU A 243 7.28 -3.55 14.01
C LEU A 243 8.36 -3.93 15.02
N HIS A 244 8.64 -5.24 15.19
CA HIS A 244 9.74 -5.72 16.03
C HIS A 244 11.11 -5.25 15.49
N ASN A 245 11.35 -5.43 14.21
CA ASN A 245 12.60 -5.02 13.58
C ASN A 245 12.80 -3.50 13.67
N GLU A 246 11.71 -2.75 13.51
CA GLU A 246 11.72 -1.29 13.67
C GLU A 246 12.01 -0.88 15.12
N TYR A 247 11.36 -1.50 16.09
CA TYR A 247 11.58 -1.28 17.52
C TYR A 247 13.02 -1.57 17.93
N GLU A 248 13.55 -2.73 17.55
CA GLU A 248 14.92 -3.12 17.85
C GLU A 248 15.96 -2.23 17.16
N ARG A 249 15.70 -1.80 15.91
CA ARG A 249 16.54 -0.85 15.19
C ARG A 249 16.63 0.48 15.95
N ASP A 250 15.48 1.01 16.39
CA ASP A 250 15.40 2.32 17.00
C ASP A 250 15.96 2.29 18.45
N LYS A 251 15.74 1.21 19.19
CA LYS A 251 16.44 0.94 20.49
C LYS A 251 17.97 0.95 20.33
N LYS A 252 18.48 0.22 19.32
CA LYS A 252 19.95 0.16 19.05
C LYS A 252 20.54 1.51 18.67
N LYS A 253 19.74 2.40 18.07
CA LYS A 253 20.14 3.79 17.79
C LYS A 253 20.03 4.72 18.98
N GLY A 254 19.52 4.25 20.13
CA GLY A 254 19.31 5.04 21.34
C GLY A 254 18.17 6.06 21.22
N LEU A 255 17.23 5.83 20.29
CA LEU A 255 16.05 6.67 20.13
C LEU A 255 15.04 6.39 21.25
N ASP A 256 14.31 7.43 21.67
CA ASP A 256 13.21 7.31 22.62
C ASP A 256 11.98 6.72 21.90
N ILE A 257 11.88 5.40 21.92
CA ILE A 257 10.81 4.64 21.28
C ILE A 257 10.08 3.79 22.32
N ASP A 258 8.76 3.93 22.36
CA ASP A 258 7.91 3.04 23.17
C ASP A 258 7.81 1.64 22.53
N MET A 259 7.56 0.63 23.36
CA MET A 259 7.19 -0.69 22.87
C MET A 259 5.92 -0.62 22.03
N PRO A 260 5.83 -1.33 20.89
CA PRO A 260 4.63 -1.31 20.07
C PRO A 260 3.41 -1.84 20.82
N VAL A 261 2.34 -1.04 20.85
CA VAL A 261 1.10 -1.31 21.60
C VAL A 261 0.40 -2.55 21.05
N ASN A 262 -0.15 -3.41 21.92
CA ASN A 262 -0.93 -4.62 21.57
C ASN A 262 -0.22 -5.58 20.59
N TYR A 263 1.09 -5.61 20.62
CA TYR A 263 1.89 -6.35 19.66
C TYR A 263 2.54 -7.60 20.25
N TYR A 264 3.11 -7.49 21.44
CA TYR A 264 3.66 -8.64 22.15
C TYR A 264 2.65 -9.19 23.16
N PRO A 265 2.60 -10.55 23.34
CA PRO A 265 1.84 -11.13 24.45
C PRO A 265 2.29 -10.53 25.79
N ASP A 266 1.34 -10.18 26.64
CA ASP A 266 1.59 -9.66 27.98
C ASP A 266 2.56 -8.46 28.05
N ASN A 267 2.75 -7.72 26.93
CA ASN A 267 3.74 -6.66 26.76
C ASN A 267 5.18 -7.11 27.06
N ASP A 268 5.54 -8.34 26.70
CA ASP A 268 6.85 -8.92 26.86
C ASP A 268 7.56 -9.04 25.49
N ASP A 269 8.54 -8.17 25.22
CA ASP A 269 9.28 -8.10 23.95
C ASP A 269 10.22 -9.30 23.68
N THR A 270 10.36 -10.19 24.67
CA THR A 270 11.06 -11.47 24.49
C THR A 270 10.18 -12.55 23.86
N GLN A 271 8.86 -12.35 23.85
CA GLN A 271 7.91 -13.28 23.27
C GLN A 271 7.69 -13.01 21.78
N LYS A 272 7.25 -14.06 21.08
CA LYS A 272 6.90 -13.95 19.66
C LYS A 272 5.70 -13.01 19.47
N PRO A 273 5.80 -11.99 18.59
CA PRO A 273 4.70 -11.06 18.34
C PRO A 273 3.42 -11.75 17.85
N LEU A 274 2.26 -11.21 18.23
CA LEU A 274 0.97 -11.66 17.74
C LEU A 274 0.72 -11.14 16.33
N LEU A 275 0.17 -11.99 15.44
CA LEU A 275 -0.26 -11.59 14.10
C LEU A 275 -1.79 -11.58 14.06
N GLN A 276 -2.39 -10.40 14.20
CA GLN A 276 -3.84 -10.25 14.37
C GLN A 276 -4.52 -9.50 13.22
N TRP A 277 -3.77 -9.05 12.20
CA TRP A 277 -4.26 -8.16 11.14
C TRP A 277 -4.27 -8.80 9.73
N ARG A 278 -3.56 -9.90 9.53
CA ARG A 278 -3.37 -10.51 8.19
C ARG A 278 -4.67 -10.82 7.47
N SER A 279 -5.66 -11.37 8.17
CA SER A 279 -6.95 -11.75 7.55
C SER A 279 -7.66 -10.53 6.99
N HIS A 280 -7.78 -9.45 7.76
CA HIS A 280 -8.44 -8.22 7.32
C HIS A 280 -7.60 -7.47 6.27
N GLY A 281 -6.27 -7.50 6.39
CA GLY A 281 -5.38 -7.01 5.34
C GLY A 281 -5.63 -7.71 4.01
N ASN A 282 -5.61 -9.05 4.00
CA ASN A 282 -5.90 -9.84 2.80
C ASN A 282 -7.30 -9.55 2.22
N ILE A 283 -8.31 -9.39 3.07
CA ILE A 283 -9.67 -9.05 2.64
C ILE A 283 -9.69 -7.65 2.00
N LEU A 284 -9.00 -6.67 2.57
CA LEU A 284 -8.92 -5.31 2.02
C LEU A 284 -8.37 -5.32 0.59
N TYR A 285 -7.22 -5.94 0.38
CA TYR A 285 -6.60 -6.04 -0.95
C TYR A 285 -7.44 -6.85 -1.93
N SER A 286 -8.05 -7.96 -1.49
CA SER A 286 -8.96 -8.76 -2.33
C SER A 286 -10.21 -7.99 -2.73
N ASN A 287 -10.81 -7.22 -1.81
CA ASN A 287 -11.97 -6.39 -2.09
C ASN A 287 -11.61 -5.25 -3.06
N TRP A 288 -10.46 -4.59 -2.85
CA TRP A 288 -9.97 -3.57 -3.77
C TRP A 288 -9.80 -4.13 -5.19
N LEU A 289 -9.06 -5.23 -5.33
CA LEU A 289 -8.84 -5.88 -6.64
C LEU A 289 -10.15 -6.30 -7.30
N ASN A 290 -11.09 -6.88 -6.54
CA ASN A 290 -12.34 -7.39 -7.08
C ASN A 290 -13.33 -6.28 -7.45
N TYR A 291 -13.60 -5.36 -6.51
CA TYR A 291 -14.72 -4.42 -6.65
C TYR A 291 -14.34 -3.07 -7.24
N TYR A 292 -13.08 -2.65 -7.13
CA TYR A 292 -12.62 -1.32 -7.56
C TYR A 292 -11.62 -1.37 -8.72
N VAL A 293 -11.11 -2.56 -9.04
CA VAL A 293 -10.19 -2.76 -10.16
C VAL A 293 -10.83 -3.66 -11.21
N TYR A 294 -11.15 -4.91 -10.87
CA TYR A 294 -11.58 -5.91 -11.86
C TYR A 294 -12.98 -5.64 -12.43
N GLN A 295 -13.96 -5.31 -11.57
CA GLN A 295 -15.35 -5.17 -11.99
C GLN A 295 -15.67 -3.80 -12.58
N GLU A 296 -14.95 -2.76 -12.20
CA GLU A 296 -15.26 -1.38 -12.57
C GLU A 296 -14.48 -0.86 -13.78
N VAL A 297 -13.43 -1.56 -14.22
CA VAL A 297 -12.62 -1.10 -15.35
C VAL A 297 -13.43 -1.13 -16.66
N PRO A 298 -13.70 0.03 -17.29
CA PRO A 298 -14.49 0.11 -18.51
C PRO A 298 -13.80 -0.58 -19.69
N TYR A 299 -14.59 -1.07 -20.64
CA TYR A 299 -14.09 -1.69 -21.88
C TYR A 299 -13.18 -0.76 -22.70
N GLU A 300 -13.52 0.53 -22.73
CA GLU A 300 -12.72 1.54 -23.43
C GLU A 300 -11.33 1.73 -22.82
N PHE A 301 -11.22 1.65 -21.50
CA PHE A 301 -9.93 1.71 -20.80
C PHE A 301 -9.04 0.52 -21.16
N ILE A 302 -9.63 -0.67 -21.30
CA ILE A 302 -8.94 -1.89 -21.73
C ILE A 302 -8.43 -1.75 -23.19
N ASN A 303 -9.25 -1.22 -24.09
CA ASN A 303 -8.90 -1.04 -25.50
C ASN A 303 -7.75 -0.05 -25.68
N ASN A 304 -7.74 1.04 -24.94
CA ASN A 304 -6.63 2.00 -24.97
C ASN A 304 -5.31 1.35 -24.52
N ARG A 305 -5.36 0.46 -23.52
CA ARG A 305 -4.22 -0.33 -23.08
C ARG A 305 -3.69 -1.26 -24.16
N GLU A 306 -4.57 -1.95 -24.90
CA GLU A 306 -4.19 -2.86 -25.98
C GLU A 306 -3.60 -2.13 -27.21
N ILE A 307 -4.05 -0.89 -27.46
CA ILE A 307 -3.56 -0.09 -28.58
C ILE A 307 -2.15 0.45 -28.33
N ILE A 308 -1.83 0.80 -27.09
CA ILE A 308 -0.53 1.38 -26.70
C ILE A 308 0.53 0.28 -26.48
N GLY A 309 0.12 -0.94 -26.14
CA GLY A 309 1.00 -2.11 -25.95
C GLY A 309 1.42 -2.84 -27.23
N LYS A 310 1.10 -2.31 -28.39
CA LYS A 310 1.55 -2.77 -29.73
C LYS A 310 2.52 -1.77 -30.33
#